data_9b802065a6e6b1d8f9e5d589ae1b69ff
#
_entry.id   9b802065a6e6b1d8f9e5d589ae1b69ff
#
_cell.length_a   1.000
_cell.length_b   1.000
_cell.length_c   1.000
_cell.angle_alpha   90.00
_cell.angle_beta   90.00
_cell.angle_gamma   90.00
#
_symmetry.space_group_name_H-M   'P 1'
#
loop_
_entity.id
_entity.type
_entity.pdbx_description
1 polymer ?
#
loop_
_entity_poly.entity_id
_entity_poly.type
_entity_poly.pdbx_seq_one_letter_code
_entity_poly.pdbx_strand_id
1 'polypeptide(L)'
;MAAGQAAFASHMTQTSEKPLIVVMGVAGSGKTTIASGLAETLGVPFVEGDSLHPAANVKKMASGIPLTDDDRWPWLEAIGERMEVERVTGHGVVVSCSALKHAYRDCLRKKVHGIVQFVLLDGSRELISNRMKQRKGHFMPPALLDSQFATLEKPTADEHAVILDISHTVPALLAEAAKSVIPATAS
;
A
#
# COMPACT_ATOMS: atom_id res chain seq x y z
N MET A 1 8.00 -29.81 55.99
CA MET A 1 7.83 -28.42 55.52
C MET A 1 8.40 -28.36 54.09
N ALA A 2 7.56 -28.42 53.09
CA ALA A 2 7.96 -28.34 51.71
C ALA A 2 7.19 -27.18 51.11
N ALA A 3 7.92 -26.07 50.78
CA ALA A 3 7.39 -24.88 50.16
C ALA A 3 7.22 -25.17 48.66
N GLY A 4 5.97 -25.14 48.22
CA GLY A 4 5.62 -25.19 46.80
C GLY A 4 6.00 -23.89 46.10
N GLN A 5 6.92 -23.92 45.17
CA GLN A 5 7.14 -22.87 44.22
C GLN A 5 6.14 -23.03 43.06
N ALA A 6 5.10 -22.16 43.06
CA ALA A 6 4.22 -22.03 41.94
C ALA A 6 4.99 -21.31 40.81
N ALA A 7 5.34 -22.05 39.76
CA ALA A 7 5.88 -21.50 38.52
C ALA A 7 4.74 -20.73 37.81
N PHE A 8 4.80 -19.42 37.84
CA PHE A 8 4.03 -18.55 36.94
C PHE A 8 4.56 -18.74 35.52
N ALA A 9 3.95 -19.64 34.77
CA ALA A 9 4.13 -19.72 33.33
C ALA A 9 3.47 -18.50 32.72
N SER A 10 4.28 -17.46 32.46
CA SER A 10 3.87 -16.34 31.62
C SER A 10 3.61 -16.88 30.23
N HIS A 11 2.35 -17.13 29.89
CA HIS A 11 1.90 -17.27 28.51
C HIS A 11 2.08 -15.90 27.87
N MET A 12 3.25 -15.67 27.30
CA MET A 12 3.42 -14.65 26.28
C MET A 12 2.65 -15.15 25.04
N THR A 13 1.40 -14.75 24.93
CA THR A 13 0.69 -14.76 23.67
C THR A 13 1.54 -13.93 22.69
N GLN A 14 2.26 -14.59 21.79
CA GLN A 14 2.79 -13.94 20.61
C GLN A 14 1.58 -13.43 19.82
N THR A 15 1.16 -12.19 20.08
CA THR A 15 0.31 -11.47 19.17
C THR A 15 1.14 -11.27 17.92
N SER A 16 0.91 -12.11 16.88
CA SER A 16 1.53 -11.89 15.58
C SER A 16 1.13 -10.49 15.15
N GLU A 17 2.12 -9.60 15.06
CA GLU A 17 1.84 -8.22 14.65
C GLU A 17 1.14 -8.22 13.30
N LYS A 18 0.07 -7.47 13.22
CA LYS A 18 -0.73 -7.32 12.02
C LYS A 18 0.10 -6.64 10.92
N PRO A 19 -0.06 -7.02 9.66
CA PRO A 19 0.76 -6.53 8.57
C PRO A 19 0.50 -5.05 8.25
N LEU A 20 1.53 -4.40 7.69
CA LEU A 20 1.48 -3.04 7.17
C LEU A 20 1.76 -3.11 5.67
N ILE A 21 0.75 -2.92 4.84
CA ILE A 21 0.83 -3.19 3.41
C ILE A 21 0.47 -1.93 2.61
N VAL A 22 1.26 -1.64 1.58
CA VAL A 22 0.97 -0.61 0.58
C VAL A 22 0.73 -1.28 -0.77
N VAL A 23 -0.50 -1.25 -1.26
CA VAL A 23 -0.83 -1.67 -2.63
C VAL A 23 -0.56 -0.50 -3.56
N MET A 24 0.40 -0.68 -4.46
CA MET A 24 0.94 0.38 -5.30
C MET A 24 0.82 0.09 -6.80
N GLY A 25 1.10 1.10 -7.61
CA GLY A 25 1.07 1.01 -9.07
C GLY A 25 0.49 2.27 -9.72
N VAL A 26 0.51 2.29 -11.05
CA VAL A 26 0.00 3.44 -11.82
C VAL A 26 -1.52 3.59 -11.69
N ALA A 27 -2.07 4.72 -12.10
CA ALA A 27 -3.51 4.93 -12.15
C ALA A 27 -4.17 3.87 -13.05
N GLY A 28 -5.36 3.40 -12.66
CA GLY A 28 -6.09 2.37 -13.39
C GLY A 28 -5.61 0.93 -13.17
N SER A 29 -4.53 0.69 -12.40
CA SER A 29 -4.05 -0.66 -12.11
C SER A 29 -4.98 -1.49 -11.20
N GLY A 30 -5.92 -0.84 -10.47
CA GLY A 30 -6.86 -1.53 -9.59
C GLY A 30 -6.50 -1.47 -8.09
N LYS A 31 -5.63 -0.55 -7.69
CA LYS A 31 -5.13 -0.41 -6.30
C LYS A 31 -6.23 -0.46 -5.24
N THR A 32 -7.24 0.40 -5.36
CA THR A 32 -8.35 0.48 -4.41
C THR A 32 -9.07 -0.85 -4.26
N THR A 33 -9.37 -1.52 -5.38
CA THR A 33 -10.07 -2.82 -5.39
C THR A 33 -9.25 -3.91 -4.69
N ILE A 34 -7.95 -4.01 -5.02
CA ILE A 34 -7.07 -5.02 -4.42
C ILE A 34 -6.78 -4.67 -2.97
N ALA A 35 -6.51 -3.40 -2.64
CA ALA A 35 -6.21 -3.00 -1.28
C ALA A 35 -7.41 -3.22 -0.33
N SER A 36 -8.62 -2.82 -0.74
CA SER A 36 -9.83 -3.05 0.08
C SER A 36 -10.14 -4.53 0.25
N GLY A 37 -10.06 -5.33 -0.82
CA GLY A 37 -10.29 -6.78 -0.73
C GLY A 37 -9.23 -7.51 0.09
N LEU A 38 -7.97 -7.08 0.02
CA LEU A 38 -6.89 -7.64 0.84
C LEU A 38 -7.09 -7.27 2.32
N ALA A 39 -7.46 -6.03 2.62
CA ALA A 39 -7.77 -5.59 3.99
C ALA A 39 -8.92 -6.41 4.60
N GLU A 40 -9.98 -6.64 3.84
CA GLU A 40 -11.10 -7.50 4.25
C GLU A 40 -10.64 -8.94 4.52
N THR A 41 -9.84 -9.51 3.60
CA THR A 41 -9.29 -10.88 3.74
C THR A 41 -8.43 -11.03 4.99
N LEU A 42 -7.64 -10.01 5.34
CA LEU A 42 -6.73 -10.02 6.49
C LEU A 42 -7.38 -9.55 7.80
N GLY A 43 -8.60 -9.03 7.75
CA GLY A 43 -9.28 -8.47 8.92
C GLY A 43 -8.54 -7.27 9.51
N VAL A 44 -8.04 -6.36 8.64
CA VAL A 44 -7.35 -5.12 9.00
C VAL A 44 -8.04 -3.91 8.35
N PRO A 45 -7.83 -2.68 8.87
CA PRO A 45 -8.32 -1.46 8.24
C PRO A 45 -7.80 -1.27 6.81
N PHE A 46 -8.64 -0.68 5.95
CA PHE A 46 -8.26 -0.15 4.65
C PHE A 46 -8.17 1.38 4.70
N VAL A 47 -7.13 1.94 4.09
CA VAL A 47 -6.96 3.39 3.92
C VAL A 47 -6.76 3.71 2.44
N GLU A 48 -7.65 4.55 1.88
CA GLU A 48 -7.46 5.13 0.56
C GLU A 48 -6.45 6.28 0.66
N GLY A 49 -5.23 6.06 0.16
CA GLY A 49 -4.15 7.03 0.25
C GLY A 49 -4.46 8.36 -0.42
N ASP A 50 -5.23 8.33 -1.52
CA ASP A 50 -5.61 9.56 -2.24
C ASP A 50 -6.49 10.49 -1.38
N SER A 51 -7.22 9.95 -0.39
CA SER A 51 -8.01 10.75 0.55
C SER A 51 -7.17 11.60 1.52
N LEU A 52 -5.88 11.30 1.64
CA LEU A 52 -4.94 12.01 2.53
C LEU A 52 -4.20 13.15 1.84
N HIS A 53 -4.48 13.42 0.56
CA HIS A 53 -3.88 14.56 -0.12
C HIS A 53 -4.26 15.89 0.54
N PRO A 54 -3.29 16.80 0.75
CA PRO A 54 -3.58 18.18 1.13
C PRO A 54 -4.52 18.86 0.12
N ALA A 55 -5.34 19.79 0.59
CA ALA A 55 -6.31 20.50 -0.25
C ALA A 55 -5.66 21.16 -1.49
N ALA A 56 -4.43 21.66 -1.36
CA ALA A 56 -3.66 22.22 -2.48
C ALA A 56 -3.40 21.18 -3.58
N ASN A 57 -3.07 19.96 -3.21
CA ASN A 57 -2.84 18.86 -4.16
C ASN A 57 -4.15 18.47 -4.85
N VAL A 58 -5.24 18.35 -4.09
CA VAL A 58 -6.57 18.05 -4.65
C VAL A 58 -6.95 19.09 -5.70
N LYS A 59 -6.71 20.38 -5.41
CA LYS A 59 -6.99 21.48 -6.35
C LYS A 59 -6.13 21.38 -7.61
N LYS A 60 -4.83 21.10 -7.48
CA LYS A 60 -3.93 20.89 -8.63
C LYS A 60 -4.42 19.74 -9.52
N MET A 61 -4.71 18.58 -8.92
CA MET A 61 -5.18 17.40 -9.64
C MET A 61 -6.52 17.64 -10.34
N ALA A 62 -7.46 18.33 -9.69
CA ALA A 62 -8.74 18.71 -10.28
C ALA A 62 -8.59 19.67 -11.49
N SER A 63 -7.51 20.46 -11.51
CA SER A 63 -7.17 21.36 -12.63
C SER A 63 -6.31 20.67 -13.71
N GLY A 64 -6.06 19.36 -13.60
CA GLY A 64 -5.22 18.60 -14.53
C GLY A 64 -3.72 18.93 -14.43
N ILE A 65 -3.29 19.58 -13.33
CA ILE A 65 -1.89 19.95 -13.09
C ILE A 65 -1.20 18.78 -12.38
N PRO A 66 -0.12 18.20 -12.95
CA PRO A 66 0.63 17.14 -12.30
C PRO A 66 1.25 17.61 -10.98
N LEU A 67 1.27 16.73 -9.98
CA LEU A 67 1.96 16.98 -8.72
C LEU A 67 3.47 16.85 -8.92
N THR A 68 4.22 17.77 -8.34
CA THR A 68 5.69 17.67 -8.20
C THR A 68 6.07 16.73 -7.04
N ASP A 69 7.34 16.41 -6.90
CA ASP A 69 7.83 15.67 -5.74
C ASP A 69 7.58 16.43 -4.43
N ASP A 70 7.79 17.75 -4.43
CA ASP A 70 7.54 18.62 -3.26
C ASP A 70 6.05 18.63 -2.85
N ASP A 71 5.14 18.54 -3.80
CA ASP A 71 3.72 18.38 -3.50
C ASP A 71 3.42 17.03 -2.83
N ARG A 72 4.19 16.00 -3.14
CA ARG A 72 3.95 14.63 -2.67
C ARG A 72 4.50 14.34 -1.29
N TRP A 73 5.60 14.97 -0.88
CA TRP A 73 6.23 14.67 0.40
C TRP A 73 5.27 14.79 1.59
N PRO A 74 4.51 15.89 1.77
CA PRO A 74 3.56 15.99 2.88
C PRO A 74 2.45 14.94 2.84
N TRP A 75 2.02 14.54 1.64
CA TRP A 75 1.04 13.49 1.46
C TRP A 75 1.58 12.11 1.84
N LEU A 76 2.80 11.78 1.41
CA LEU A 76 3.46 10.51 1.77
C LEU A 76 3.74 10.44 3.27
N GLU A 77 4.13 11.54 3.87
CA GLU A 77 4.30 11.63 5.33
C GLU A 77 2.98 11.35 6.06
N ALA A 78 1.88 11.96 5.63
CA ALA A 78 0.56 11.72 6.22
C ALA A 78 0.12 10.25 6.10
N ILE A 79 0.42 9.58 4.97
CA ILE A 79 0.19 8.14 4.82
C ILE A 79 1.03 7.36 5.82
N GLY A 80 2.33 7.63 5.92
CA GLY A 80 3.23 6.95 6.84
C GLY A 80 2.81 7.14 8.31
N GLU A 81 2.42 8.34 8.69
CA GLU A 81 1.89 8.64 10.03
C GLU A 81 0.60 7.85 10.32
N ARG A 82 -0.29 7.77 9.35
CA ARG A 82 -1.50 6.96 9.49
C ARG A 82 -1.17 5.47 9.65
N MET A 83 -0.22 4.95 8.91
CA MET A 83 0.24 3.56 9.04
C MET A 83 0.87 3.30 10.42
N GLU A 84 1.66 4.25 10.93
CA GLU A 84 2.26 4.13 12.27
C GLU A 84 1.21 4.11 13.39
N VAL A 85 0.16 4.91 13.27
CA VAL A 85 -0.97 4.87 14.21
C VAL A 85 -1.61 3.48 14.23
N GLU A 86 -1.88 2.89 13.07
CA GLU A 86 -2.48 1.55 12.98
C GLU A 86 -1.52 0.45 13.51
N ARG A 87 -0.21 0.62 13.31
CA ARG A 87 0.79 -0.27 13.88
C ARG A 87 0.80 -0.21 15.42
N VAL A 88 0.87 0.98 15.99
CA VAL A 88 0.94 1.18 17.46
C VAL A 88 -0.32 0.68 18.14
N THR A 89 -1.48 0.84 17.51
CA THR A 89 -2.75 0.32 18.03
C THR A 89 -2.93 -1.19 17.80
N GLY A 90 -2.00 -1.85 17.10
CA GLY A 90 -2.02 -3.29 16.85
C GLY A 90 -3.03 -3.75 15.78
N HIS A 91 -3.62 -2.82 15.03
CA HIS A 91 -4.62 -3.14 14.00
C HIS A 91 -3.99 -3.62 12.69
N GLY A 92 -2.75 -3.19 12.37
CA GLY A 92 -2.22 -3.31 11.02
C GLY A 92 -3.01 -2.46 10.02
N VAL A 93 -2.63 -2.44 8.76
CA VAL A 93 -3.37 -1.68 7.73
C VAL A 93 -2.99 -2.09 6.32
N VAL A 94 -3.93 -1.99 5.39
CA VAL A 94 -3.67 -1.97 3.96
C VAL A 94 -3.99 -0.59 3.41
N VAL A 95 -3.02 0.02 2.74
CA VAL A 95 -3.15 1.36 2.13
C VAL A 95 -3.07 1.24 0.62
N SER A 96 -3.92 1.95 -0.13
CA SER A 96 -3.72 2.19 -1.55
C SER A 96 -2.89 3.46 -1.74
N CYS A 97 -1.77 3.38 -2.46
CA CYS A 97 -0.92 4.54 -2.76
C CYS A 97 -0.15 4.30 -4.05
N SER A 98 0.02 5.31 -4.91
CA SER A 98 0.80 5.12 -6.14
C SER A 98 2.25 4.70 -5.89
N ALA A 99 2.94 5.30 -4.94
CA ALA A 99 4.30 4.97 -4.44
C ALA A 99 5.32 4.63 -5.55
N LEU A 100 5.27 5.35 -6.69
CA LEU A 100 5.94 4.98 -7.95
C LEU A 100 7.46 5.02 -7.88
N LYS A 101 8.05 5.95 -7.12
CA LYS A 101 9.51 6.07 -6.98
C LYS A 101 10.00 5.31 -5.75
N HIS A 102 11.23 4.80 -5.80
CA HIS A 102 11.92 4.26 -4.64
C HIS A 102 11.94 5.25 -3.46
N ALA A 103 12.26 6.52 -3.74
CA ALA A 103 12.27 7.57 -2.73
C ALA A 103 10.91 7.79 -2.03
N TYR A 104 9.79 7.57 -2.72
CA TYR A 104 8.47 7.64 -2.11
C TYR A 104 8.23 6.48 -1.12
N ARG A 105 8.67 5.28 -1.50
CA ARG A 105 8.61 4.09 -0.63
C ARG A 105 9.51 4.24 0.59
N ASP A 106 10.69 4.85 0.41
CA ASP A 106 11.59 5.20 1.51
C ASP A 106 10.96 6.19 2.49
N CYS A 107 10.24 7.19 1.98
CA CYS A 107 9.51 8.13 2.83
C CYS A 107 8.49 7.40 3.73
N LEU A 108 7.73 6.46 3.17
CA LEU A 108 6.78 5.65 3.94
C LEU A 108 7.50 4.78 4.98
N ARG A 109 8.57 4.06 4.59
CA ARG A 109 9.37 3.22 5.50
C ARG A 109 9.98 4.01 6.67
N LYS A 110 10.43 5.24 6.42
CA LYS A 110 11.04 6.09 7.46
C LYS A 110 10.06 6.56 8.53
N LYS A 111 8.77 6.65 8.20
CA LYS A 111 7.73 7.09 9.14
C LYS A 111 7.17 5.96 9.99
N VAL A 112 7.45 4.70 9.64
CA VAL A 112 6.88 3.52 10.28
C VAL A 112 7.99 2.75 11.01
N HIS A 113 7.80 2.46 12.29
CA HIS A 113 8.73 1.64 13.08
C HIS A 113 8.40 0.14 12.93
N GLY A 114 8.38 -0.34 11.72
CA GLY A 114 8.07 -1.73 11.38
C GLY A 114 8.29 -2.02 9.90
N ILE A 115 8.09 -3.28 9.50
CA ILE A 115 8.23 -3.69 8.11
C ILE A 115 7.00 -3.24 7.32
N VAL A 116 7.22 -2.41 6.33
CA VAL A 116 6.20 -2.03 5.33
C VAL A 116 6.39 -2.93 4.11
N GLN A 117 5.40 -3.74 3.81
CA GLN A 117 5.35 -4.56 2.61
C GLN A 117 4.69 -3.81 1.46
N PHE A 118 5.27 -3.90 0.26
CA PHE A 118 4.71 -3.32 -0.94
C PHE A 118 4.12 -4.39 -1.86
N VAL A 119 2.95 -4.14 -2.43
CA VAL A 119 2.31 -4.99 -3.43
C VAL A 119 2.15 -4.17 -4.69
N LEU A 120 3.04 -4.36 -5.66
CA LEU A 120 2.97 -3.69 -6.96
C LEU A 120 1.97 -4.40 -7.86
N LEU A 121 0.97 -3.67 -8.33
CA LEU A 121 0.08 -4.10 -9.39
C LEU A 121 0.69 -3.73 -10.74
N ASP A 122 1.39 -4.69 -11.34
CA ASP A 122 2.10 -4.52 -12.61
C ASP A 122 1.25 -4.98 -13.79
N GLY A 123 1.29 -4.22 -14.86
CA GLY A 123 0.58 -4.57 -16.09
C GLY A 123 0.98 -3.68 -17.24
N SER A 124 0.72 -4.15 -18.47
CA SER A 124 1.05 -3.37 -19.64
C SER A 124 0.25 -2.08 -19.73
N ARG A 125 0.87 -1.05 -20.33
CA ARG A 125 0.20 0.24 -20.62
C ARG A 125 -1.11 0.04 -21.39
N GLU A 126 -1.10 -0.89 -22.33
CA GLU A 126 -2.27 -1.19 -23.15
C GLU A 126 -3.43 -1.77 -22.30
N LEU A 127 -3.14 -2.74 -21.45
CA LEU A 127 -4.14 -3.33 -20.55
C LEU A 127 -4.76 -2.26 -19.63
N ILE A 128 -3.94 -1.43 -19.02
CA ILE A 128 -4.40 -0.37 -18.11
C ILE A 128 -5.19 0.69 -18.87
N SER A 129 -4.71 1.12 -20.04
CA SER A 129 -5.43 2.07 -20.89
C SER A 129 -6.83 1.56 -21.29
N ASN A 130 -6.94 0.27 -21.65
CA ASN A 130 -8.21 -0.35 -22.00
C ASN A 130 -9.16 -0.42 -20.79
N ARG A 131 -8.66 -0.77 -19.61
CA ARG A 131 -9.45 -0.75 -18.36
C ARG A 131 -9.97 0.65 -18.03
N MET A 132 -9.13 1.67 -18.21
CA MET A 132 -9.51 3.06 -17.94
C MET A 132 -10.60 3.54 -18.91
N LYS A 133 -10.53 3.20 -20.21
CA LYS A 133 -11.55 3.54 -21.20
C LYS A 133 -12.93 2.92 -20.88
N GLN A 134 -12.95 1.76 -20.24
CA GLN A 134 -14.19 1.08 -19.85
C GLN A 134 -14.85 1.66 -18.60
N ARG A 135 -14.13 2.45 -17.80
CA ARG A 135 -14.66 3.10 -16.60
C ARG A 135 -15.45 4.36 -16.97
N LYS A 136 -16.74 4.37 -16.71
CA LYS A 136 -17.57 5.57 -16.85
C LYS A 136 -17.17 6.61 -15.77
N GLY A 137 -16.87 7.84 -16.19
CA GLY A 137 -16.68 8.96 -15.26
C GLY A 137 -15.23 9.25 -14.80
N HIS A 138 -14.24 8.48 -15.21
CA HIS A 138 -12.83 8.77 -14.91
C HIS A 138 -12.04 8.91 -16.21
N PHE A 139 -11.98 10.13 -16.73
CA PHE A 139 -11.10 10.47 -17.85
C PHE A 139 -9.74 10.92 -17.32
N MET A 140 -8.72 10.07 -17.51
CA MET A 140 -7.32 10.49 -17.32
C MET A 140 -6.70 10.69 -18.70
N PRO A 141 -6.08 11.85 -18.97
CA PRO A 141 -5.36 12.05 -20.22
C PRO A 141 -4.30 10.97 -20.42
N PRO A 142 -4.14 10.40 -21.63
CA PRO A 142 -3.11 9.38 -21.91
C PRO A 142 -1.70 9.81 -21.52
N ALA A 143 -1.36 11.09 -21.75
CA ALA A 143 -0.07 11.66 -21.37
C ALA A 143 0.23 11.54 -19.86
N LEU A 144 -0.78 11.61 -19.01
CA LEU A 144 -0.59 11.47 -17.56
C LEU A 144 -0.29 10.00 -17.19
N LEU A 145 -0.92 9.04 -17.85
CA LEU A 145 -0.61 7.62 -17.69
C LEU A 145 0.81 7.33 -18.16
N ASP A 146 1.23 7.88 -19.31
CA ASP A 146 2.59 7.73 -19.84
C ASP A 146 3.64 8.28 -18.87
N SER A 147 3.37 9.44 -18.28
CA SER A 147 4.21 10.04 -17.24
C SER A 147 4.33 9.14 -16.01
N GLN A 148 3.26 8.47 -15.59
CA GLN A 148 3.31 7.55 -14.46
C GLN A 148 4.12 6.29 -14.76
N PHE A 149 4.00 5.73 -15.95
CA PHE A 149 4.85 4.61 -16.39
C PHE A 149 6.32 5.01 -16.47
N ALA A 150 6.63 6.20 -16.98
CA ALA A 150 8.00 6.73 -17.01
C ALA A 150 8.58 6.98 -15.61
N THR A 151 7.71 7.26 -14.63
CA THR A 151 8.09 7.52 -13.23
C THR A 151 8.21 6.23 -12.41
N LEU A 152 7.57 5.14 -12.84
CA LEU A 152 7.53 3.89 -12.09
C LEU A 152 8.90 3.23 -12.01
N GLU A 153 9.45 3.23 -10.82
CA GLU A 153 10.62 2.43 -10.43
C GLU A 153 10.11 1.14 -9.77
N LYS A 154 10.23 0.00 -10.47
CA LYS A 154 9.78 -1.28 -9.89
C LYS A 154 10.58 -1.59 -8.63
N PRO A 155 9.90 -2.08 -7.56
CA PRO A 155 10.60 -2.43 -6.34
C PRO A 155 11.66 -3.52 -6.55
N THR A 156 12.73 -3.43 -5.78
CA THR A 156 13.79 -4.42 -5.72
C THR A 156 13.54 -5.47 -4.64
N ALA A 157 14.31 -6.57 -4.64
CA ALA A 157 14.08 -7.70 -3.74
C ALA A 157 14.23 -7.35 -2.25
N ASP A 158 15.01 -6.32 -1.92
CA ASP A 158 15.25 -5.83 -0.56
C ASP A 158 14.14 -4.92 -0.03
N GLU A 159 13.17 -4.58 -0.86
CA GLU A 159 12.07 -3.68 -0.49
C GLU A 159 10.85 -4.40 0.15
N HIS A 160 10.95 -5.68 0.47
CA HIS A 160 9.81 -6.49 0.94
C HIS A 160 8.60 -6.35 0.01
N ALA A 161 8.81 -6.48 -1.28
CA ALA A 161 7.81 -6.22 -2.30
C ALA A 161 7.40 -7.50 -3.05
N VAL A 162 6.13 -7.55 -3.42
CA VAL A 162 5.53 -8.56 -4.30
C VAL A 162 5.03 -7.86 -5.55
N ILE A 163 5.27 -8.45 -6.71
CA ILE A 163 4.80 -7.92 -8.00
C ILE A 163 3.72 -8.86 -8.52
N LEU A 164 2.51 -8.33 -8.67
CA LEU A 164 1.35 -9.07 -9.17
C LEU A 164 1.01 -8.66 -10.60
N ASP A 165 0.91 -9.65 -11.49
CA ASP A 165 0.46 -9.42 -12.87
C ASP A 165 -1.05 -9.20 -12.91
N ILE A 166 -1.46 -7.97 -13.20
CA ILE A 166 -2.89 -7.61 -13.23
C ILE A 166 -3.66 -8.19 -14.43
N SER A 167 -3.05 -8.97 -15.30
CA SER A 167 -3.78 -9.75 -16.31
C SER A 167 -4.66 -10.84 -15.67
N HIS A 168 -4.32 -11.23 -14.44
CA HIS A 168 -5.08 -12.21 -13.66
C HIS A 168 -6.39 -11.61 -13.11
N THR A 169 -7.31 -12.49 -12.69
CA THR A 169 -8.57 -12.07 -12.08
C THR A 169 -8.38 -11.51 -10.68
N VAL A 170 -9.29 -10.64 -10.23
CA VAL A 170 -9.23 -10.06 -8.87
C VAL A 170 -9.13 -11.12 -7.77
N PRO A 171 -9.93 -12.22 -7.78
CA PRO A 171 -9.79 -13.28 -6.78
C PRO A 171 -8.39 -13.94 -6.78
N ALA A 172 -7.78 -14.16 -7.96
CA ALA A 172 -6.44 -14.73 -8.07
C ALA A 172 -5.38 -13.77 -7.47
N LEU A 173 -5.48 -12.48 -7.80
CA LEU A 173 -4.58 -11.45 -7.25
C LEU A 173 -4.70 -11.33 -5.73
N LEU A 174 -5.91 -11.38 -5.18
CA LEU A 174 -6.14 -11.36 -3.73
C LEU A 174 -5.54 -12.59 -3.04
N ALA A 175 -5.72 -13.77 -3.64
CA ALA A 175 -5.16 -15.01 -3.09
C ALA A 175 -3.63 -15.00 -3.10
N GLU A 176 -3.01 -14.47 -4.16
CA GLU A 176 -1.56 -14.35 -4.27
C GLU A 176 -1.01 -13.31 -3.30
N ALA A 177 -1.63 -12.13 -3.22
CA ALA A 177 -1.28 -11.09 -2.26
C ALA A 177 -1.35 -11.61 -0.82
N ALA A 178 -2.45 -12.29 -0.44
CA ALA A 178 -2.64 -12.81 0.91
C ALA A 178 -1.61 -13.87 1.31
N LYS A 179 -1.16 -14.70 0.36
CA LYS A 179 -0.10 -15.71 0.62
C LYS A 179 1.28 -15.08 0.85
N SER A 180 1.51 -13.89 0.33
CA SER A 180 2.79 -13.20 0.41
C SER A 180 2.93 -12.30 1.64
N VAL A 181 1.87 -12.18 2.45
CA VAL A 181 1.85 -11.27 3.62
C VAL A 181 2.90 -11.68 4.64
N ILE A 182 3.66 -10.68 5.10
CA ILE A 182 4.60 -10.79 6.20
C ILE A 182 4.13 -9.97 7.41
N PRO A 183 4.41 -10.41 8.64
CA PRO A 183 4.14 -9.61 9.84
C PRO A 183 4.91 -8.28 9.82
N ALA A 184 4.42 -7.28 10.58
CA ALA A 184 5.08 -5.98 10.68
C ALA A 184 6.47 -6.06 11.34
N THR A 185 6.71 -7.07 12.18
CA THR A 185 8.03 -7.44 12.69
C THR A 185 8.39 -8.83 12.16
N ALA A 186 9.43 -8.93 11.35
CA ALA A 186 10.06 -10.22 11.07
C ALA A 186 11.04 -10.52 12.20
N SER A 187 10.90 -11.69 12.78
CA SER A 187 11.80 -12.23 13.81
C SER A 187 13.18 -12.50 13.25
#